data_957c8a591598a138aaad6c9d2b111b36
#
_entry.id   957c8a591598a138aaad6c9d2b111b36
#
_cell.length_a   1.000
_cell.length_b   1.000
_cell.length_c   1.000
_cell.angle_alpha   90.00
_cell.angle_beta   90.00
_cell.angle_gamma   90.00
#
_symmetry.space_group_name_H-M   'P 1'
#
loop_
_entity.id
_entity.type
_entity.pdbx_description
1 polymer ?
#
loop_
_entity_poly.entity_id
_entity_poly.type
_entity_poly.pdbx_seq_one_letter_code
_entity_poly.pdbx_strand_id
1 'polypeptide(L)'
;MNLTRRNVLGLGGLAAAATLSACGSNTGLGGKESSGGGPALTQWYHQYGEEGVKEAVERYAAEYTAAKVDVKWNPGDYGSILAAQLLTDDVPDVFEVEQGGSLDMIRSGQLEDLTALIAPVRDDFNEAVIKRFTFDGKIHGIPQTIDMQLLYYRPSLLQAAGVAAPATFEDLVKAANAVATSDMGGFFAGNKGGVDVLG
;
A
#
# COMPACT_ATOMS: atom_id res chain seq x y z
N MET A 1 6.43 -61.16 -9.80
CA MET A 1 5.01 -60.90 -10.07
C MET A 1 4.87 -59.40 -10.23
N ASN A 2 4.73 -58.93 -11.48
CA ASN A 2 4.58 -57.52 -11.80
C ASN A 2 3.11 -57.12 -11.76
N LEU A 3 2.74 -56.29 -10.80
CA LEU A 3 1.39 -55.71 -10.71
C LEU A 3 1.34 -54.48 -11.61
N THR A 4 0.64 -54.61 -12.74
CA THR A 4 0.35 -53.55 -13.67
C THR A 4 -0.86 -52.73 -13.19
N ARG A 5 -0.78 -51.40 -13.41
CA ARG A 5 -1.75 -50.33 -13.01
C ARG A 5 -3.19 -50.49 -13.50
N ARG A 6 -3.54 -51.64 -14.07
CA ARG A 6 -4.84 -51.91 -14.73
C ARG A 6 -5.87 -52.67 -13.89
N ASN A 7 -5.50 -53.11 -12.68
CA ASN A 7 -6.38 -54.00 -11.86
C ASN A 7 -6.97 -53.33 -10.60
N VAL A 8 -7.00 -52.00 -10.53
CA VAL A 8 -7.58 -51.26 -9.38
C VAL A 8 -8.95 -50.63 -9.68
N LEU A 9 -9.49 -50.84 -10.89
CA LEU A 9 -10.79 -50.25 -11.28
C LEU A 9 -11.91 -51.29 -11.31
N GLY A 10 -12.10 -52.02 -10.24
CA GLY A 10 -13.14 -53.04 -10.26
C GLY A 10 -13.64 -53.52 -8.91
N LEU A 11 -13.87 -52.65 -7.92
CA LEU A 11 -14.72 -52.98 -6.76
C LEU A 11 -15.03 -51.68 -5.98
N GLY A 12 -16.26 -51.19 -6.10
CA GLY A 12 -16.70 -50.01 -5.30
C GLY A 12 -17.93 -49.32 -5.88
N GLY A 13 -18.83 -50.03 -6.47
CA GLY A 13 -20.16 -49.51 -6.75
C GLY A 13 -21.09 -49.83 -5.57
N LEU A 14 -21.85 -48.82 -5.13
CA LEU A 14 -22.95 -48.81 -4.17
C LEU A 14 -22.60 -48.18 -2.81
N ALA A 15 -22.81 -46.90 -2.73
CA ALA A 15 -23.55 -46.21 -1.66
C ALA A 15 -23.16 -44.71 -1.65
N ALA A 16 -24.08 -43.88 -2.08
CA ALA A 16 -24.43 -42.63 -1.43
C ALA A 16 -24.94 -41.62 -2.45
N ALA A 17 -26.21 -41.78 -2.78
CA ALA A 17 -27.02 -40.63 -3.20
C ALA A 17 -27.37 -39.85 -1.94
N ALA A 18 -26.72 -38.73 -1.68
CA ALA A 18 -27.26 -37.63 -0.89
C ALA A 18 -26.30 -36.44 -0.94
N THR A 19 -26.88 -35.27 -1.24
CA THR A 19 -26.35 -33.92 -1.11
C THR A 19 -25.51 -33.35 -2.25
N LEU A 20 -26.17 -33.17 -3.39
CA LEU A 20 -25.85 -32.10 -4.34
C LEU A 20 -26.67 -30.86 -3.93
N SER A 21 -26.14 -30.07 -3.07
CA SER A 21 -26.58 -28.68 -2.86
C SER A 21 -25.45 -27.86 -2.22
N ALA A 22 -24.46 -27.55 -3.03
CA ALA A 22 -23.53 -26.44 -2.75
C ALA A 22 -22.97 -25.95 -4.06
N CYS A 23 -23.78 -25.25 -4.85
CA CYS A 23 -23.24 -24.25 -5.75
C CYS A 23 -22.79 -23.07 -4.89
N GLY A 24 -21.61 -23.17 -4.30
CA GLY A 24 -20.89 -22.07 -3.77
C GLY A 24 -20.10 -21.46 -4.91
N SER A 25 -20.46 -20.26 -5.34
CA SER A 25 -19.62 -19.41 -6.14
C SER A 25 -18.27 -19.26 -5.40
N ASN A 26 -17.22 -19.78 -6.05
CA ASN A 26 -15.85 -19.70 -5.56
C ASN A 26 -15.33 -18.28 -5.81
N THR A 27 -15.74 -17.33 -4.99
CA THR A 27 -15.02 -16.10 -4.78
C THR A 27 -13.98 -16.42 -3.71
N GLY A 28 -12.71 -16.49 -4.11
CA GLY A 28 -11.59 -16.87 -3.23
C GLY A 28 -11.32 -15.85 -2.14
N LEU A 29 -12.14 -15.91 -1.10
CA LEU A 29 -11.90 -15.25 0.17
C LEU A 29 -11.69 -16.35 1.22
N GLY A 30 -10.46 -16.82 1.33
CA GLY A 30 -10.02 -17.70 2.41
C GLY A 30 -9.93 -16.95 3.72
N GLY A 31 -11.06 -16.48 4.27
CA GLY A 31 -11.15 -15.92 5.60
C GLY A 31 -11.08 -17.04 6.64
N LYS A 32 -10.17 -16.98 7.59
CA LYS A 32 -10.23 -17.73 8.82
C LYS A 32 -11.54 -17.36 9.52
N GLU A 33 -12.40 -18.36 9.78
CA GLU A 33 -13.61 -18.16 10.57
C GLU A 33 -13.21 -17.68 11.98
N SER A 34 -13.49 -16.42 12.26
CA SER A 34 -13.46 -15.86 13.59
C SER A 34 -14.76 -16.27 14.29
N SER A 35 -14.69 -16.90 15.44
CA SER A 35 -15.82 -17.31 16.27
C SER A 35 -16.53 -16.09 16.89
N GLY A 36 -17.31 -15.37 16.08
CA GLY A 36 -18.07 -14.20 16.52
C GLY A 36 -18.51 -13.34 15.34
N GLY A 37 -19.53 -13.78 14.60
CA GLY A 37 -20.44 -12.97 13.78
C GLY A 37 -19.85 -11.96 12.81
N GLY A 38 -19.68 -12.32 11.55
CA GLY A 38 -19.37 -11.42 10.44
C GLY A 38 -18.01 -11.67 9.80
N PRO A 39 -17.82 -11.22 8.53
CA PRO A 39 -16.52 -11.32 7.87
C PRO A 39 -15.46 -10.52 8.61
N ALA A 40 -14.25 -11.06 8.70
CA ALA A 40 -13.08 -10.33 9.20
C ALA A 40 -12.23 -9.90 7.99
N LEU A 41 -11.80 -8.64 7.97
CA LEU A 41 -10.90 -8.07 6.97
C LEU A 41 -9.54 -7.83 7.60
N THR A 42 -8.49 -8.09 6.86
CA THR A 42 -7.11 -7.76 7.24
C THR A 42 -6.67 -6.48 6.57
N GLN A 43 -6.14 -5.53 7.34
CA GLN A 43 -5.64 -4.26 6.85
C GLN A 43 -4.18 -4.08 7.23
N TRP A 44 -3.29 -3.90 6.24
CA TRP A 44 -1.86 -3.82 6.46
C TRP A 44 -1.32 -2.43 6.26
N TYR A 45 -0.49 -2.01 7.23
CA TYR A 45 0.27 -0.76 7.21
C TYR A 45 1.75 -1.02 7.47
N HIS A 46 2.60 -0.11 7.02
CA HIS A 46 3.94 0.01 7.58
C HIS A 46 3.85 0.58 9.00
N GLN A 47 4.90 0.37 9.79
CA GLN A 47 4.94 0.94 11.12
C GLN A 47 5.31 2.42 11.06
N TYR A 48 4.33 3.28 11.27
CA TYR A 48 4.53 4.72 11.38
C TYR A 48 5.33 5.08 12.64
N GLY A 49 6.17 6.11 12.52
CA GLY A 49 6.86 6.73 13.65
C GLY A 49 6.15 7.94 14.22
N GLU A 50 5.15 8.48 13.51
CA GLU A 50 4.42 9.68 13.88
C GLU A 50 3.41 9.40 14.97
N GLU A 51 3.38 10.29 15.97
CA GLU A 51 2.44 10.22 17.08
C GLU A 51 1.00 10.39 16.58
N GLY A 52 0.08 9.54 17.05
CA GLY A 52 -1.35 9.62 16.77
C GLY A 52 -1.81 8.91 15.50
N VAL A 53 -0.92 8.52 14.59
CA VAL A 53 -1.31 7.81 13.35
C VAL A 53 -1.87 6.43 13.66
N LYS A 54 -1.17 5.68 14.52
CA LYS A 54 -1.61 4.34 14.89
C LYS A 54 -2.97 4.35 15.56
N GLU A 55 -3.16 5.24 16.53
CA GLU A 55 -4.41 5.41 17.26
C GLU A 55 -5.57 5.83 16.34
N ALA A 56 -5.30 6.68 15.33
CA ALA A 56 -6.29 7.09 14.35
C ALA A 56 -6.74 5.90 13.48
N VAL A 57 -5.82 5.12 12.95
CA VAL A 57 -6.12 3.95 12.12
C VAL A 57 -6.89 2.89 12.91
N GLU A 58 -6.45 2.57 14.13
CA GLU A 58 -7.13 1.61 15.00
C GLU A 58 -8.54 2.07 15.38
N ARG A 59 -8.75 3.37 15.59
CA ARG A 59 -10.07 3.96 15.82
C ARG A 59 -10.97 3.80 14.60
N TYR A 60 -10.50 4.14 13.38
CA TYR A 60 -11.29 3.98 12.16
C TYR A 60 -11.63 2.52 11.88
N ALA A 61 -10.70 1.61 12.12
CA ALA A 61 -10.96 0.17 12.02
C ALA A 61 -12.05 -0.29 13.00
N ALA A 62 -12.04 0.22 14.23
CA ALA A 62 -13.05 -0.10 15.25
C ALA A 62 -14.43 0.54 14.96
N GLU A 63 -14.48 1.69 14.30
CA GLU A 63 -15.71 2.37 13.91
C GLU A 63 -16.39 1.71 12.69
N TYR A 64 -15.70 0.87 11.93
CA TYR A 64 -16.27 0.15 10.80
C TYR A 64 -17.14 -1.01 11.29
N THR A 65 -18.45 -0.90 11.08
CA THR A 65 -19.43 -1.83 11.66
C THR A 65 -19.86 -2.96 10.73
N ALA A 66 -19.54 -2.88 9.42
CA ALA A 66 -19.96 -3.89 8.45
C ALA A 66 -19.11 -5.17 8.51
N ALA A 67 -17.88 -5.06 9.02
CA ALA A 67 -16.97 -6.19 9.23
C ALA A 67 -16.02 -5.87 10.39
N LYS A 68 -15.44 -6.91 11.01
CA LYS A 68 -14.28 -6.73 11.88
C LYS A 68 -13.06 -6.41 11.03
N VAL A 69 -12.30 -5.38 11.37
CA VAL A 69 -11.04 -5.04 10.72
C VAL A 69 -9.88 -5.34 11.64
N ASP A 70 -9.01 -6.27 11.25
CA ASP A 70 -7.79 -6.62 11.95
C ASP A 70 -6.60 -5.84 11.33
N VAL A 71 -6.16 -4.79 12.01
CA VAL A 71 -5.02 -3.95 11.57
C VAL A 71 -3.71 -4.64 11.92
N LYS A 72 -2.82 -4.76 10.92
CA LYS A 72 -1.47 -5.30 11.09
C LYS A 72 -0.43 -4.22 10.79
N TRP A 73 0.43 -3.96 11.77
CA TRP A 73 1.59 -3.08 11.65
C TRP A 73 2.83 -3.88 11.28
N ASN A 74 3.48 -3.51 10.20
CA ASN A 74 4.64 -4.23 9.68
C ASN A 74 5.89 -3.36 9.84
N PRO A 75 6.81 -3.68 10.76
CA PRO A 75 8.06 -2.96 10.92
C PRO A 75 9.08 -3.35 9.84
N GLY A 76 10.04 -2.46 9.61
CA GLY A 76 11.13 -2.69 8.67
C GLY A 76 10.79 -2.33 7.22
N ASP A 77 11.30 -3.09 6.27
CA ASP A 77 11.06 -2.86 4.84
C ASP A 77 9.68 -3.39 4.43
N TYR A 78 8.67 -2.57 4.67
CA TYR A 78 7.27 -2.90 4.38
C TYR A 78 7.03 -3.22 2.91
N GLY A 79 7.68 -2.49 2.00
CA GLY A 79 7.52 -2.72 0.56
C GLY A 79 7.93 -4.14 0.16
N SER A 80 9.06 -4.62 0.64
CA SER A 80 9.52 -6.00 0.40
C SER A 80 8.63 -7.04 1.08
N ILE A 81 8.15 -6.75 2.29
CA ILE A 81 7.23 -7.64 3.02
C ILE A 81 5.90 -7.78 2.25
N LEU A 82 5.31 -6.68 1.83
CA LEU A 82 4.07 -6.66 1.06
C LEU A 82 4.25 -7.36 -0.29
N ALA A 83 5.30 -7.05 -1.03
CA ALA A 83 5.57 -7.67 -2.32
C ALA A 83 5.68 -9.20 -2.23
N ALA A 84 6.35 -9.71 -1.18
CA ALA A 84 6.43 -11.15 -0.94
C ALA A 84 5.07 -11.76 -0.59
N GLN A 85 4.26 -11.06 0.22
CA GLN A 85 2.94 -11.54 0.64
C GLN A 85 1.94 -11.60 -0.52
N LEU A 86 1.98 -10.63 -1.43
CA LEU A 86 1.11 -10.57 -2.61
C LEU A 86 1.36 -11.72 -3.62
N LEU A 87 2.41 -12.52 -3.42
CA LEU A 87 2.68 -13.73 -4.21
C LEU A 87 2.12 -15.02 -3.56
N THR A 88 1.48 -14.91 -2.42
CA THR A 88 0.92 -16.04 -1.67
C THR A 88 -0.61 -16.07 -1.76
N ASP A 89 -1.23 -17.13 -1.22
CA ASP A 89 -2.70 -17.22 -1.10
C ASP A 89 -3.23 -16.51 0.17
N ASP A 90 -2.36 -16.05 1.06
CA ASP A 90 -2.70 -15.34 2.31
C ASP A 90 -2.41 -13.84 2.16
N VAL A 91 -3.10 -13.19 1.22
CA VAL A 91 -2.96 -11.76 0.94
C VAL A 91 -3.81 -10.92 1.89
N PRO A 92 -3.39 -9.69 2.26
CA PRO A 92 -4.25 -8.77 2.98
C PRO A 92 -5.43 -8.30 2.11
N ASP A 93 -6.60 -8.09 2.72
CA ASP A 93 -7.78 -7.56 2.02
C ASP A 93 -7.62 -6.09 1.66
N VAL A 94 -6.96 -5.32 2.53
CA VAL A 94 -6.62 -3.91 2.34
C VAL A 94 -5.18 -3.69 2.74
N PHE A 95 -4.44 -2.91 1.96
CA PHE A 95 -3.06 -2.61 2.26
C PHE A 95 -2.65 -1.22 1.77
N GLU A 96 -1.72 -0.64 2.46
CA GLU A 96 -1.09 0.60 2.09
C GLU A 96 -0.01 0.37 1.03
N VAL A 97 0.11 1.29 0.10
CA VAL A 97 1.21 1.34 -0.87
C VAL A 97 1.73 2.78 -0.93
N GLU A 98 2.98 2.97 -0.58
CA GLU A 98 3.61 4.28 -0.41
C GLU A 98 3.48 5.19 -1.64
N GLN A 99 3.66 4.64 -2.83
CA GLN A 99 3.61 5.42 -4.08
C GLN A 99 2.36 5.15 -4.93
N GLY A 100 1.39 4.42 -4.39
CA GLY A 100 0.25 3.88 -5.11
C GLY A 100 0.56 2.56 -5.82
N GLY A 101 -0.48 1.89 -6.28
CA GLY A 101 -0.35 0.60 -6.97
C GLY A 101 0.37 0.73 -8.31
N SER A 102 1.24 -0.21 -8.62
CA SER A 102 1.93 -0.26 -9.91
C SER A 102 1.00 -0.77 -11.02
N LEU A 103 1.33 -0.46 -12.28
CA LEU A 103 0.62 -1.01 -13.43
C LEU A 103 0.65 -2.53 -13.48
N ASP A 104 1.73 -3.15 -12.99
CA ASP A 104 1.84 -4.61 -12.96
C ASP A 104 0.89 -5.22 -11.93
N MET A 105 0.70 -4.58 -10.77
CA MET A 105 -0.31 -4.99 -9.78
C MET A 105 -1.73 -4.89 -10.34
N ILE A 106 -2.04 -3.83 -11.10
CA ILE A 106 -3.35 -3.66 -11.75
C ILE A 106 -3.55 -4.74 -12.82
N ARG A 107 -2.58 -4.95 -13.70
CA ARG A 107 -2.67 -5.91 -14.80
C ARG A 107 -2.70 -7.37 -14.35
N SER A 108 -2.06 -7.67 -13.23
CA SER A 108 -2.08 -9.01 -12.62
C SER A 108 -3.34 -9.28 -11.79
N GLY A 109 -4.23 -8.28 -11.62
CA GLY A 109 -5.46 -8.42 -10.86
C GLY A 109 -5.25 -8.43 -9.34
N GLN A 110 -4.13 -7.89 -8.87
CA GLN A 110 -3.86 -7.73 -7.44
C GLN A 110 -4.58 -6.52 -6.82
N LEU A 111 -5.08 -5.59 -7.66
CA LEU A 111 -5.82 -4.40 -7.23
C LEU A 111 -7.20 -4.39 -7.87
N GLU A 112 -8.21 -4.20 -7.03
CA GLU A 112 -9.60 -4.08 -7.45
C GLU A 112 -9.93 -2.71 -8.07
N ASP A 113 -10.99 -2.67 -8.86
CA ASP A 113 -11.59 -1.45 -9.39
C ASP A 113 -12.47 -0.80 -8.31
N LEU A 114 -11.98 0.27 -7.71
CA LEU A 114 -12.65 1.01 -6.63
C LEU A 114 -13.55 2.15 -7.14
N THR A 115 -13.72 2.29 -8.46
CA THR A 115 -14.44 3.43 -9.06
C THR A 115 -15.85 3.60 -8.50
N ALA A 116 -16.60 2.51 -8.40
CA ALA A 116 -17.96 2.54 -7.86
C ALA A 116 -18.00 2.85 -6.34
N LEU A 117 -17.01 2.35 -5.61
CA LEU A 117 -16.88 2.57 -4.16
C LEU A 117 -16.60 4.03 -3.84
N ILE A 118 -15.72 4.67 -4.60
CA ILE A 118 -15.29 6.05 -4.34
C ILE A 118 -16.23 7.09 -4.97
N ALA A 119 -17.10 6.70 -5.90
CA ALA A 119 -17.98 7.61 -6.64
C ALA A 119 -18.77 8.60 -5.75
N PRO A 120 -19.33 8.22 -4.59
CA PRO A 120 -20.07 9.15 -3.73
C PRO A 120 -19.22 10.27 -3.12
N VAL A 121 -17.91 10.07 -2.99
CA VAL A 121 -16.96 11.00 -2.36
C VAL A 121 -15.85 11.43 -3.30
N ARG A 122 -15.98 11.11 -4.60
CA ARG A 122 -14.94 11.37 -5.62
C ARG A 122 -14.51 12.84 -5.64
N ASP A 123 -15.45 13.75 -5.47
CA ASP A 123 -15.22 15.20 -5.56
C ASP A 123 -14.55 15.77 -4.29
N ASP A 124 -14.47 15.01 -3.22
CA ASP A 124 -13.73 15.38 -2.00
C ASP A 124 -12.21 15.27 -2.20
N PHE A 125 -11.76 14.53 -3.24
CA PHE A 125 -10.35 14.35 -3.55
C PHE A 125 -9.83 15.38 -4.54
N ASN A 126 -8.60 15.83 -4.34
CA ASN A 126 -7.91 16.67 -5.30
C ASN A 126 -7.73 15.92 -6.63
N GLU A 127 -8.14 16.56 -7.75
CA GLU A 127 -8.10 15.94 -9.09
C GLU A 127 -6.70 15.47 -9.50
N ALA A 128 -5.66 16.25 -9.20
CA ALA A 128 -4.29 15.88 -9.53
C ALA A 128 -3.80 14.65 -8.76
N VAL A 129 -4.31 14.45 -7.55
CA VAL A 129 -3.97 13.32 -6.69
C VAL A 129 -4.69 12.06 -7.13
N ILE A 130 -6.03 12.12 -7.26
CA ILE A 130 -6.81 10.93 -7.63
C ILE A 130 -6.46 10.42 -9.04
N LYS A 131 -6.04 11.32 -9.94
CA LYS A 131 -5.57 10.96 -11.27
C LYS A 131 -4.38 9.98 -11.25
N ARG A 132 -3.51 10.05 -10.25
CA ARG A 132 -2.37 9.12 -10.09
C ARG A 132 -2.83 7.68 -9.80
N PHE A 133 -4.02 7.52 -9.24
CA PHE A 133 -4.63 6.22 -8.92
C PHE A 133 -5.61 5.74 -10.00
N THR A 134 -5.75 6.53 -11.09
CA THR A 134 -6.68 6.21 -12.18
C THR A 134 -5.92 5.63 -13.36
N PHE A 135 -6.29 4.42 -13.77
CA PHE A 135 -5.74 3.74 -14.94
C PHE A 135 -6.89 3.24 -15.83
N ASP A 136 -6.86 3.54 -17.12
CA ASP A 136 -7.92 3.23 -18.09
C ASP A 136 -9.32 3.64 -17.62
N GLY A 137 -9.42 4.79 -16.96
CA GLY A 137 -10.67 5.32 -16.42
C GLY A 137 -11.15 4.68 -15.12
N LYS A 138 -10.41 3.75 -14.56
CA LYS A 138 -10.71 3.04 -13.31
C LYS A 138 -9.79 3.47 -12.19
N ILE A 139 -10.35 3.59 -10.98
CA ILE A 139 -9.60 3.97 -9.78
C ILE A 139 -9.19 2.71 -9.04
N HIS A 140 -7.89 2.52 -8.81
CA HIS A 140 -7.32 1.34 -8.17
C HIS A 140 -6.66 1.60 -6.81
N GLY A 141 -6.87 2.78 -6.26
CA GLY A 141 -6.36 3.13 -4.93
C GLY A 141 -7.03 4.39 -4.40
N ILE A 142 -7.04 4.54 -3.09
CA ILE A 142 -7.58 5.72 -2.41
C ILE A 142 -6.41 6.47 -1.78
N PRO A 143 -6.15 7.74 -2.18
CA PRO A 143 -5.08 8.52 -1.58
C PRO A 143 -5.37 8.80 -0.11
N GLN A 144 -4.39 8.51 0.74
CA GLN A 144 -4.47 8.74 2.19
C GLN A 144 -3.73 10.02 2.58
N THR A 145 -2.51 10.21 2.08
CA THR A 145 -1.66 11.36 2.38
C THR A 145 -1.04 11.91 1.11
N ILE A 146 -0.58 13.14 1.17
CA ILE A 146 0.20 13.77 0.11
C ILE A 146 1.49 14.28 0.73
N ASP A 147 2.61 13.72 0.30
CA ASP A 147 3.93 14.21 0.64
C ASP A 147 4.48 15.04 -0.50
N MET A 148 5.15 16.13 -0.15
CA MET A 148 5.80 17.00 -1.11
C MET A 148 7.30 17.02 -0.88
N GLN A 149 8.06 16.82 -1.94
CA GLN A 149 9.49 17.01 -1.94
C GLN A 149 9.79 18.50 -2.00
N LEU A 150 10.32 19.05 -0.91
CA LEU A 150 10.57 20.48 -0.77
C LEU A 150 12.03 20.73 -0.39
N LEU A 151 12.55 21.85 -0.88
CA LEU A 151 13.84 22.36 -0.44
C LEU A 151 13.65 23.19 0.84
N TYR A 152 14.14 22.68 1.95
CA TYR A 152 14.21 23.43 3.20
C TYR A 152 15.52 24.20 3.29
N TYR A 153 15.48 25.45 3.71
CA TYR A 153 16.68 26.26 3.90
C TYR A 153 16.58 27.13 5.16
N ARG A 154 17.71 27.55 5.66
CA ARG A 154 17.79 28.51 6.78
C ARG A 154 17.95 29.93 6.25
N PRO A 155 16.93 30.79 6.33
CA PRO A 155 16.98 32.15 5.80
C PRO A 155 18.15 32.97 6.34
N SER A 156 18.45 32.80 7.64
CA SER A 156 19.56 33.54 8.30
C SER A 156 20.94 33.22 7.72
N LEU A 157 21.18 31.96 7.31
CA LEU A 157 22.46 31.58 6.69
C LEU A 157 22.61 32.16 5.28
N LEU A 158 21.53 32.11 4.49
CA LEU A 158 21.53 32.71 3.14
C LEU A 158 21.74 34.22 3.22
N GLN A 159 21.06 34.90 4.16
CA GLN A 159 21.22 36.32 4.39
C GLN A 159 22.65 36.67 4.82
N ALA A 160 23.23 35.90 5.75
CA ALA A 160 24.63 36.13 6.18
C ALA A 160 25.64 35.92 5.06
N ALA A 161 25.37 35.00 4.14
CA ALA A 161 26.19 34.74 2.96
C ALA A 161 25.89 35.69 1.79
N GLY A 162 24.91 36.59 1.92
CA GLY A 162 24.55 37.57 0.88
C GLY A 162 23.90 36.92 -0.35
N VAL A 163 23.26 35.78 -0.20
CA VAL A 163 22.60 35.05 -1.31
C VAL A 163 21.09 34.96 -1.08
N ALA A 164 20.32 35.00 -2.16
CA ALA A 164 18.87 34.81 -2.14
C ALA A 164 18.50 33.33 -1.99
N ALA A 165 17.24 33.06 -1.66
CA ALA A 165 16.68 31.72 -1.73
C ALA A 165 16.78 31.20 -3.17
N PRO A 166 17.25 29.95 -3.39
CA PRO A 166 17.46 29.42 -4.73
C PRO A 166 16.11 29.19 -5.44
N ALA A 167 16.02 29.64 -6.67
CA ALA A 167 14.88 29.43 -7.56
C ALA A 167 15.20 28.46 -8.72
N THR A 168 16.47 28.20 -8.98
CA THR A 168 16.97 27.28 -9.98
C THR A 168 17.98 26.31 -9.37
N PHE A 169 18.35 25.28 -10.10
CA PHE A 169 19.39 24.34 -9.65
C PHE A 169 20.77 25.05 -9.56
N GLU A 170 21.07 25.95 -10.48
CA GLU A 170 22.28 26.77 -10.46
C GLU A 170 22.33 27.67 -9.23
N ASP A 171 21.20 28.27 -8.85
CA ASP A 171 21.09 29.07 -7.63
C ASP A 171 21.31 28.20 -6.39
N LEU A 172 20.78 26.94 -6.38
CA LEU A 172 21.01 26.01 -5.30
C LEU A 172 22.48 25.69 -5.11
N VAL A 173 23.19 25.38 -6.19
CA VAL A 173 24.64 25.11 -6.16
C VAL A 173 25.41 26.35 -5.66
N LYS A 174 25.05 27.55 -6.14
CA LYS A 174 25.66 28.81 -5.69
C LYS A 174 25.41 29.04 -4.19
N ALA A 175 24.17 28.89 -3.74
CA ALA A 175 23.80 29.07 -2.35
C ALA A 175 24.52 28.06 -1.43
N ALA A 176 24.55 26.78 -1.83
CA ALA A 176 25.24 25.73 -1.12
C ALA A 176 26.74 26.02 -0.94
N ASN A 177 27.40 26.44 -2.01
CA ASN A 177 28.82 26.83 -1.93
C ASN A 177 29.06 28.08 -1.07
N ALA A 178 28.13 29.04 -1.08
CA ALA A 178 28.26 30.27 -0.32
C ALA A 178 28.09 30.08 1.21
N VAL A 179 27.26 29.10 1.63
CA VAL A 179 27.01 28.83 3.05
C VAL A 179 27.89 27.71 3.62
N ALA A 180 28.62 26.98 2.80
CA ALA A 180 29.51 25.92 3.24
C ALA A 180 30.68 26.48 4.04
N THR A 181 31.06 25.77 5.11
CA THR A 181 32.26 26.06 5.94
C THR A 181 33.08 24.81 6.13
N SER A 182 34.22 24.86 6.83
CA SER A 182 34.99 23.66 7.19
C SER A 182 34.18 22.66 8.03
N ASP A 183 33.22 23.16 8.81
CA ASP A 183 32.48 22.39 9.81
C ASP A 183 31.00 22.12 9.41
N MET A 184 30.55 22.73 8.29
CA MET A 184 29.16 22.64 7.87
C MET A 184 29.07 22.49 6.34
N GLY A 185 28.44 21.41 5.87
CA GLY A 185 28.09 21.26 4.48
C GLY A 185 27.01 22.27 4.05
N GLY A 186 27.13 22.79 2.84
CA GLY A 186 26.18 23.78 2.30
C GLY A 186 24.87 23.17 1.80
N PHE A 187 24.82 21.86 1.57
CA PHE A 187 23.65 21.13 1.13
C PHE A 187 23.67 19.70 1.68
N PHE A 188 22.51 19.21 2.04
CA PHE A 188 22.31 17.82 2.44
C PHE A 188 21.19 17.22 1.60
N ALA A 189 21.44 16.06 1.02
CA ALA A 189 20.45 15.23 0.37
C ALA A 189 20.38 13.90 1.10
N GLY A 190 19.22 13.52 1.61
CA GLY A 190 18.98 12.20 2.18
C GLY A 190 19.11 11.13 1.09
N ASN A 191 19.77 10.01 1.39
CA ASN A 191 19.94 8.91 0.45
C ASN A 191 19.43 7.55 1.01
N LYS A 192 18.87 7.59 2.21
CA LYS A 192 18.33 6.40 2.86
C LYS A 192 16.81 6.46 2.76
N GLY A 193 16.27 5.55 1.94
CA GLY A 193 14.83 5.56 1.65
C GLY A 193 14.50 5.97 0.21
N GLY A 194 15.41 6.64 -0.50
CA GLY A 194 15.34 6.93 -1.95
C GLY A 194 14.24 7.88 -2.39
N VAL A 195 13.16 7.95 -1.64
CA VAL A 195 11.96 8.74 -1.96
C VAL A 195 12.14 10.21 -1.59
N ASP A 196 12.99 10.50 -0.59
CA ASP A 196 13.11 11.82 0.02
C ASP A 196 13.86 12.84 -0.82
N VAL A 197 14.50 12.42 -1.92
CA VAL A 197 15.35 13.32 -2.71
C VAL A 197 15.14 13.24 -4.21
N LEU A 198 14.78 12.08 -4.75
CA LEU A 198 14.74 11.82 -6.18
C LEU A 198 13.50 11.03 -6.62
N GLY A 199 12.43 11.01 -5.81
CA GLY A 199 11.20 10.29 -6.09
C GLY A 199 10.45 10.74 -7.36
#